data_e3362f56a7939768fa94340a695aad14
#
_entry.id   e3362f56a7939768fa94340a695aad14
#
_cell.length_a   1.000
_cell.length_b   1.000
_cell.length_c   1.000
_cell.angle_alpha   90.00
_cell.angle_beta   90.00
_cell.angle_gamma   90.00
#
_symmetry.space_group_name_H-M   'P 1'
#
loop_
_entity.id
_entity.type
_entity.pdbx_description
1 polymer ?
#
loop_
_entity_poly.entity_id
_entity_poly.type
_entity_poly.pdbx_seq_one_letter_code
_entity_poly.pdbx_strand_id
1 'polypeptide(L)'
;MGKLTWIAVGIYAVMLIIQFVVVGSAQPIRSNVMRTTDARVKLMNEVLTGIRVIKYYCWEKPFKGKIHDIRHQELKYHQQMTWLMNLGLDCLLTLVPNIVPMVCFALYPSVMGERLTSSNAFTSLSLFKMLQMPFAMLPMVMMIFVEFNVSQRRITNFLNLDECDETIVEKNLPAGTKVPYKDINGNDKVVEDYDAEHDAVIIRDGYFGWGNNESCLKNITTRIRKGELVAVVGRVGSGKTSFVSTLVGEMTRNAGTVIVNGSMSLSAQQAWLVNETVKNNILFGKPFDEKKYKDILHVCCLEDDLKVLQGGDECEIGDRG
;
A
#
# COMPACT_ATOMS: atom_id res chain seq x y z
N MET A 1 -42.01 -33.26 16.40
CA MET A 1 -41.35 -32.03 15.88
C MET A 1 -41.32 -31.87 14.36
N GLY A 2 -41.50 -32.92 13.55
CA GLY A 2 -41.26 -32.88 12.09
C GLY A 2 -41.81 -31.69 11.29
N LYS A 3 -43.09 -31.38 11.38
CA LYS A 3 -43.69 -30.24 10.63
C LYS A 3 -43.25 -28.87 11.17
N LEU A 4 -43.08 -28.74 12.48
CA LEU A 4 -42.64 -27.50 13.15
C LEU A 4 -41.20 -27.13 12.87
N THR A 5 -40.35 -28.13 12.58
CA THR A 5 -38.95 -27.89 12.17
C THR A 5 -38.88 -27.05 10.90
N TRP A 6 -39.77 -27.27 9.93
CA TRP A 6 -39.83 -26.48 8.71
C TRP A 6 -40.24 -25.01 8.96
N ILE A 7 -41.11 -24.77 9.96
CA ILE A 7 -41.49 -23.41 10.37
C ILE A 7 -40.28 -22.71 10.98
N ALA A 8 -39.56 -23.38 11.86
CA ALA A 8 -38.31 -22.83 12.44
C ALA A 8 -37.26 -22.52 11.37
N VAL A 9 -37.04 -23.46 10.43
CA VAL A 9 -36.11 -23.23 9.29
C VAL A 9 -36.56 -22.04 8.45
N GLY A 10 -37.85 -21.88 8.19
CA GLY A 10 -38.38 -20.72 7.47
C GLY A 10 -38.13 -19.40 8.17
N ILE A 11 -38.31 -19.33 9.50
CA ILE A 11 -37.99 -18.11 10.29
C ILE A 11 -36.51 -17.80 10.25
N TYR A 12 -35.64 -18.80 10.41
CA TYR A 12 -34.17 -18.59 10.31
C TYR A 12 -33.75 -18.16 8.92
N ALA A 13 -34.38 -18.70 7.83
CA ALA A 13 -34.09 -18.28 6.47
C ALA A 13 -34.46 -16.81 6.22
N VAL A 14 -35.64 -16.38 6.70
CA VAL A 14 -36.04 -14.96 6.62
C VAL A 14 -35.05 -14.07 7.41
N MET A 15 -34.63 -14.51 8.59
CA MET A 15 -33.62 -13.80 9.38
C MET A 15 -32.29 -13.63 8.63
N LEU A 16 -31.81 -14.68 7.97
CA LEU A 16 -30.57 -14.60 7.16
C LEU A 16 -30.69 -13.56 6.04
N ILE A 17 -31.86 -13.50 5.37
CA ILE A 17 -32.10 -12.49 4.33
C ILE A 17 -32.01 -11.07 4.93
N ILE A 18 -32.64 -10.84 6.07
CA ILE A 18 -32.61 -9.55 6.76
C ILE A 18 -31.19 -9.20 7.18
N GLN A 19 -30.43 -10.14 7.74
CA GLN A 19 -29.01 -9.93 8.08
C GLN A 19 -28.17 -9.55 6.85
N PHE A 20 -28.41 -10.21 5.72
CA PHE A 20 -27.75 -9.89 4.47
C PHE A 20 -27.99 -8.44 4.01
N VAL A 21 -29.24 -7.99 4.10
CA VAL A 21 -29.62 -6.62 3.76
C VAL A 21 -28.96 -5.61 4.71
N VAL A 22 -28.93 -5.90 6.01
CA VAL A 22 -28.30 -5.03 7.02
C VAL A 22 -26.79 -4.93 6.79
N VAL A 23 -26.10 -6.06 6.58
CA VAL A 23 -24.66 -6.07 6.29
C VAL A 23 -24.37 -5.36 4.96
N GLY A 24 -25.18 -5.58 3.93
CA GLY A 24 -25.04 -4.88 2.64
C GLY A 24 -25.19 -3.37 2.75
N SER A 25 -26.15 -2.90 3.56
CA SER A 25 -26.36 -1.46 3.81
C SER A 25 -25.26 -0.82 4.68
N ALA A 26 -24.49 -1.60 5.44
CA ALA A 26 -23.36 -1.13 6.22
C ALA A 26 -22.12 -0.79 5.35
N GLN A 27 -21.95 -1.42 4.18
CA GLN A 27 -20.80 -1.25 3.31
C GLN A 27 -20.56 0.20 2.86
N PRO A 28 -21.53 0.95 2.32
CA PRO A 28 -21.33 2.33 1.92
C PRO A 28 -21.02 3.25 3.10
N ILE A 29 -21.60 3.01 4.27
CA ILE A 29 -21.31 3.78 5.49
C ILE A 29 -19.87 3.53 5.92
N ARG A 30 -19.42 2.27 5.92
CA ARG A 30 -18.03 1.89 6.24
C ARG A 30 -17.02 2.53 5.29
N SER A 31 -17.30 2.54 3.99
CA SER A 31 -16.47 3.22 2.99
C SER A 31 -16.34 4.72 3.29
N ASN A 32 -17.42 5.39 3.67
CA ASN A 32 -17.41 6.81 4.04
C ASN A 32 -16.62 7.05 5.34
N VAL A 33 -16.73 6.16 6.34
CA VAL A 33 -15.90 6.22 7.55
C VAL A 33 -14.43 6.15 7.17
N MET A 34 -14.00 5.15 6.39
CA MET A 34 -12.60 4.99 5.98
C MET A 34 -12.10 6.21 5.22
N ARG A 35 -12.87 6.71 4.25
CA ARG A 35 -12.49 7.88 3.45
C ARG A 35 -12.30 9.14 4.30
N THR A 36 -13.15 9.37 5.30
CA THR A 36 -13.01 10.52 6.20
C THR A 36 -11.86 10.34 7.18
N THR A 37 -11.61 9.12 7.66
CA THR A 37 -10.45 8.78 8.48
C THR A 37 -9.15 9.02 7.70
N ASP A 38 -9.05 8.55 6.45
CA ASP A 38 -7.88 8.77 5.59
C ASP A 38 -7.62 10.26 5.35
N ALA A 39 -8.66 11.03 5.09
CA ALA A 39 -8.54 12.49 4.93
C ALA A 39 -8.01 13.16 6.20
N ARG A 40 -8.48 12.75 7.38
CA ARG A 40 -7.99 13.26 8.67
C ARG A 40 -6.53 12.89 8.91
N VAL A 41 -6.16 11.63 8.67
CA VAL A 41 -4.78 11.14 8.84
C VAL A 41 -3.84 11.87 7.89
N LYS A 42 -4.24 12.07 6.62
CA LYS A 42 -3.46 12.82 5.64
C LYS A 42 -3.21 14.26 6.13
N LEU A 43 -4.26 14.96 6.55
CA LEU A 43 -4.13 16.33 7.07
C LEU A 43 -3.27 16.37 8.34
N MET A 44 -3.38 15.40 9.23
CA MET A 44 -2.51 15.30 10.42
C MET A 44 -1.05 15.13 10.05
N ASN A 45 -0.74 14.28 9.06
CA ASN A 45 0.63 14.10 8.57
C ASN A 45 1.18 15.38 7.93
N GLU A 46 0.35 16.12 7.17
CA GLU A 46 0.73 17.43 6.61
C GLU A 46 1.07 18.42 7.74
N VAL A 47 0.22 18.49 8.78
CA VAL A 47 0.44 19.35 9.95
C VAL A 47 1.71 18.97 10.70
N LEU A 48 1.95 17.67 10.94
CA LEU A 48 3.14 17.21 11.66
C LEU A 48 4.42 17.47 10.85
N THR A 49 4.37 17.27 9.54
CA THR A 49 5.51 17.56 8.65
C THR A 49 5.83 19.05 8.61
N GLY A 50 4.79 19.91 8.60
CA GLY A 50 4.94 21.37 8.57
C GLY A 50 4.87 22.04 9.95
N ILE A 51 5.03 21.31 11.05
CA ILE A 51 4.75 21.82 12.40
C ILE A 51 5.53 23.08 12.76
N ARG A 52 6.79 23.18 12.32
CA ARG A 52 7.62 24.36 12.56
C ARG A 52 7.03 25.61 11.89
N VAL A 53 6.61 25.48 10.65
CA VAL A 53 5.97 26.58 9.90
C VAL A 53 4.67 26.99 10.55
N ILE A 54 3.82 26.03 10.92
CA ILE A 54 2.54 26.28 11.60
C ILE A 54 2.77 27.02 12.92
N LYS A 55 3.81 26.67 13.68
CA LYS A 55 4.19 27.34 14.92
C LYS A 55 4.70 28.75 14.69
N TYR A 56 5.58 28.98 13.71
CA TYR A 56 6.09 30.31 13.39
C TYR A 56 5.01 31.30 12.97
N TYR A 57 4.00 30.83 12.21
CA TYR A 57 2.90 31.67 11.74
C TYR A 57 1.67 31.67 12.66
N CYS A 58 1.71 30.96 13.79
CA CYS A 58 0.59 30.83 14.74
C CYS A 58 -0.69 30.30 14.09
N TRP A 59 -0.57 29.33 13.17
CA TRP A 59 -1.70 28.78 12.40
C TRP A 59 -2.39 27.58 13.07
N GLU A 60 -2.16 27.35 14.35
CA GLU A 60 -2.75 26.21 15.08
C GLU A 60 -4.29 26.28 15.09
N LYS A 61 -4.88 27.48 15.30
CA LYS A 61 -6.33 27.64 15.36
C LYS A 61 -7.02 27.26 14.03
N PRO A 62 -6.60 27.76 12.85
CA PRO A 62 -7.17 27.37 11.56
C PRO A 62 -7.05 25.86 11.29
N PHE A 63 -5.89 25.25 11.56
CA PHE A 63 -5.69 23.82 11.32
C PHE A 63 -6.49 22.96 12.29
N LYS A 64 -6.58 23.36 13.57
CA LYS A 64 -7.46 22.71 14.56
C LYS A 64 -8.92 22.72 14.10
N GLY A 65 -9.39 23.84 13.55
CA GLY A 65 -10.74 23.93 12.97
C GLY A 65 -10.96 22.92 11.85
N LYS A 66 -10.06 22.89 10.85
CA LYS A 66 -10.16 21.92 9.73
C LYS A 66 -10.18 20.47 10.20
N ILE A 67 -9.30 20.10 11.16
CA ILE A 67 -9.27 18.75 11.72
C ILE A 67 -10.56 18.43 12.45
N HIS A 68 -11.09 19.38 13.22
CA HIS A 68 -12.34 19.23 13.96
C HIS A 68 -13.54 18.99 13.02
N ASP A 69 -13.60 19.70 11.89
CA ASP A 69 -14.68 19.57 10.91
C ASP A 69 -14.68 18.16 10.26
N ILE A 70 -13.51 17.69 9.85
CA ILE A 70 -13.35 16.32 9.33
C ILE A 70 -13.72 15.30 10.39
N ARG A 71 -13.26 15.49 11.63
CA ARG A 71 -13.59 14.60 12.76
C ARG A 71 -15.07 14.57 13.07
N HIS A 72 -15.75 15.69 12.97
CA HIS A 72 -17.19 15.78 13.17
C HIS A 72 -17.97 14.96 12.11
N GLN A 73 -17.55 15.03 10.86
CA GLN A 73 -18.12 14.20 9.79
C GLN A 73 -17.85 12.70 10.02
N GLU A 74 -16.63 12.35 10.39
CA GLU A 74 -16.22 10.99 10.73
C GLU A 74 -17.10 10.41 11.86
N LEU A 75 -17.33 11.20 12.92
CA LEU A 75 -18.18 10.81 14.04
C LEU A 75 -19.64 10.58 13.63
N LYS A 76 -20.20 11.39 12.71
CA LYS A 76 -21.54 11.16 12.18
C LYS A 76 -21.66 9.80 11.48
N TYR A 77 -20.68 9.45 10.63
CA TYR A 77 -20.69 8.15 9.96
C TYR A 77 -20.47 7.00 10.94
N HIS A 78 -19.61 7.17 11.96
CA HIS A 78 -19.47 6.19 13.04
C HIS A 78 -20.79 5.99 13.81
N GLN A 79 -21.48 7.07 14.14
CA GLN A 79 -22.77 7.00 14.81
C GLN A 79 -23.80 6.25 13.97
N GLN A 80 -23.90 6.54 12.66
CA GLN A 80 -24.80 5.80 11.74
C GLN A 80 -24.44 4.33 11.70
N MET A 81 -23.17 3.98 11.64
CA MET A 81 -22.69 2.61 11.65
C MET A 81 -23.05 1.90 12.95
N THR A 82 -22.85 2.55 14.10
CA THR A 82 -23.21 1.99 15.42
C THR A 82 -24.70 1.74 15.55
N TRP A 83 -25.54 2.69 15.12
CA TRP A 83 -26.99 2.50 15.10
C TRP A 83 -27.43 1.33 14.24
N LEU A 84 -26.87 1.21 13.03
CA LEU A 84 -27.18 0.13 12.10
C LEU A 84 -26.75 -1.24 12.68
N MET A 85 -25.57 -1.31 13.30
CA MET A 85 -25.06 -2.55 13.89
C MET A 85 -25.87 -2.93 15.14
N ASN A 86 -26.08 -2.02 16.08
CA ASN A 86 -26.79 -2.33 17.33
C ASN A 86 -28.26 -2.65 17.10
N LEU A 87 -29.00 -1.85 16.30
CA LEU A 87 -30.41 -2.10 16.05
C LEU A 87 -30.64 -3.19 14.98
N GLY A 88 -29.80 -3.21 13.94
CA GLY A 88 -29.98 -4.14 12.83
C GLY A 88 -29.47 -5.55 13.12
N LEU A 89 -28.28 -5.67 13.71
CA LEU A 89 -27.63 -6.95 13.92
C LEU A 89 -27.86 -7.51 15.32
N ASP A 90 -27.51 -6.74 16.36
CA ASP A 90 -27.57 -7.24 17.75
C ASP A 90 -28.99 -7.53 18.20
N CYS A 91 -29.95 -6.69 17.79
CA CYS A 91 -31.36 -6.91 18.07
C CYS A 91 -31.86 -8.20 17.43
N LEU A 92 -31.52 -8.44 16.15
CA LEU A 92 -31.89 -9.68 15.45
C LEU A 92 -31.22 -10.90 16.07
N LEU A 93 -29.93 -10.81 16.41
CA LEU A 93 -29.18 -11.92 17.02
C LEU A 93 -29.73 -12.31 18.41
N THR A 94 -30.27 -11.35 19.15
CA THR A 94 -30.77 -11.59 20.49
C THR A 94 -32.25 -12.00 20.50
N LEU A 95 -33.07 -11.35 19.68
CA LEU A 95 -34.51 -11.59 19.68
C LEU A 95 -34.94 -12.90 18.97
N VAL A 96 -34.35 -13.19 17.81
CA VAL A 96 -34.81 -14.31 16.97
C VAL A 96 -34.60 -15.67 17.65
N PRO A 97 -33.46 -15.99 18.28
CA PRO A 97 -33.26 -17.24 18.97
C PRO A 97 -34.24 -17.47 20.14
N ASN A 98 -34.80 -16.40 20.69
CA ASN A 98 -35.80 -16.49 21.76
C ASN A 98 -37.22 -16.56 21.20
N ILE A 99 -37.51 -15.86 20.12
CA ILE A 99 -38.86 -15.87 19.48
C ILE A 99 -39.14 -17.20 18.79
N VAL A 100 -38.15 -17.81 18.11
CA VAL A 100 -38.35 -19.07 17.38
C VAL A 100 -38.87 -20.20 18.28
N PRO A 101 -38.25 -20.53 19.43
CA PRO A 101 -38.78 -21.51 20.35
C PRO A 101 -40.20 -21.16 20.85
N MET A 102 -40.42 -19.88 21.17
CA MET A 102 -41.75 -19.42 21.67
C MET A 102 -42.83 -19.65 20.63
N VAL A 103 -42.61 -19.28 19.38
CA VAL A 103 -43.56 -19.50 18.27
C VAL A 103 -43.76 -21.00 18.02
N CYS A 104 -42.70 -21.79 17.99
CA CYS A 104 -42.79 -23.23 17.79
C CYS A 104 -43.54 -23.91 18.90
N PHE A 105 -43.36 -23.53 20.17
CA PHE A 105 -44.08 -24.11 21.29
C PHE A 105 -45.59 -23.68 21.32
N ALA A 106 -45.88 -22.43 20.98
CA ALA A 106 -47.25 -21.93 20.88
C ALA A 106 -48.05 -22.66 19.78
N LEU A 107 -47.40 -22.96 18.64
CA LEU A 107 -48.03 -23.66 17.52
C LEU A 107 -48.03 -25.18 17.68
N TYR A 108 -47.32 -25.75 18.67
CA TYR A 108 -47.19 -27.20 18.84
C TYR A 108 -48.53 -27.92 18.98
N PRO A 109 -49.46 -27.50 19.88
CA PRO A 109 -50.74 -28.17 20.04
C PRO A 109 -51.62 -28.11 18.79
N SER A 110 -51.58 -26.97 18.07
CA SER A 110 -52.40 -26.75 16.89
C SER A 110 -51.92 -27.52 15.66
N VAL A 111 -50.61 -27.74 15.51
CA VAL A 111 -50.02 -28.40 14.33
C VAL A 111 -49.86 -29.90 14.53
N MET A 112 -49.57 -30.35 15.74
CA MET A 112 -49.33 -31.77 16.06
C MET A 112 -50.52 -32.47 16.67
N GLY A 113 -51.52 -31.74 17.22
CA GLY A 113 -52.65 -32.31 17.87
C GLY A 113 -52.36 -32.98 19.23
N GLU A 114 -51.14 -32.89 19.71
CA GLU A 114 -50.64 -33.53 20.94
C GLU A 114 -50.24 -32.49 21.96
N ARG A 115 -50.25 -32.87 23.26
CA ARG A 115 -49.73 -32.00 24.32
C ARG A 115 -48.22 -32.05 24.35
N LEU A 116 -47.59 -30.89 24.54
CA LEU A 116 -46.14 -30.75 24.68
C LEU A 116 -45.69 -31.47 25.96
N THR A 117 -44.84 -32.48 25.84
CA THR A 117 -44.20 -33.15 26.99
C THR A 117 -42.96 -32.40 27.42
N SER A 118 -42.63 -32.44 28.72
CA SER A 118 -41.42 -31.77 29.26
C SER A 118 -40.15 -32.24 28.57
N SER A 119 -40.04 -33.53 28.26
CA SER A 119 -38.89 -34.09 27.56
C SER A 119 -38.69 -33.45 26.17
N ASN A 120 -39.76 -33.36 25.37
CA ASN A 120 -39.70 -32.77 24.04
C ASN A 120 -39.43 -31.26 24.08
N ALA A 121 -39.96 -30.56 25.09
CA ALA A 121 -39.76 -29.15 25.27
C ALA A 121 -38.29 -28.82 25.59
N PHE A 122 -37.68 -29.47 26.57
CA PHE A 122 -36.28 -29.24 26.97
C PHE A 122 -35.29 -29.64 25.89
N THR A 123 -35.48 -30.77 25.25
CA THR A 123 -34.64 -31.23 24.12
C THR A 123 -34.67 -30.24 22.98
N SER A 124 -35.85 -29.78 22.60
CA SER A 124 -36.02 -28.80 21.51
C SER A 124 -35.39 -27.45 21.85
N LEU A 125 -35.55 -26.96 23.07
CA LEU A 125 -34.96 -25.72 23.54
C LEU A 125 -33.44 -25.79 23.50
N SER A 126 -32.86 -26.92 23.90
CA SER A 126 -31.41 -27.14 23.84
C SER A 126 -30.90 -27.10 22.38
N LEU A 127 -31.60 -27.74 21.45
CA LEU A 127 -31.26 -27.72 20.03
C LEU A 127 -31.36 -26.31 19.44
N PHE A 128 -32.40 -25.53 19.77
CA PHE A 128 -32.53 -24.15 19.30
C PHE A 128 -31.38 -23.26 19.84
N LYS A 129 -30.98 -23.45 21.10
CA LYS A 129 -29.83 -22.74 21.67
C LYS A 129 -28.50 -23.12 21.00
N MET A 130 -28.29 -24.37 20.62
CA MET A 130 -27.10 -24.79 19.89
C MET A 130 -27.00 -24.13 18.49
N LEU A 131 -28.17 -23.89 17.84
CA LEU A 131 -28.20 -23.21 16.55
C LEU A 131 -27.87 -21.69 16.64
N GLN A 132 -28.01 -21.08 17.82
CA GLN A 132 -27.82 -19.66 18.01
C GLN A 132 -26.40 -19.21 17.60
N MET A 133 -25.37 -19.95 18.03
CA MET A 133 -23.98 -19.60 17.75
C MET A 133 -23.62 -19.59 16.25
N PRO A 134 -23.92 -20.64 15.46
CA PRO A 134 -23.68 -20.59 14.01
C PRO A 134 -24.37 -19.41 13.31
N PHE A 135 -25.62 -19.12 13.67
CA PHE A 135 -26.36 -18.00 13.08
C PHE A 135 -25.77 -16.63 13.51
N ALA A 136 -25.30 -16.51 14.73
CA ALA A 136 -24.62 -15.30 15.20
C ALA A 136 -23.31 -15.03 14.47
N MET A 137 -22.58 -16.09 14.10
CA MET A 137 -21.28 -15.98 13.41
C MET A 137 -21.37 -15.70 11.91
N LEU A 138 -22.49 -16.06 11.27
CA LEU A 138 -22.66 -15.93 9.82
C LEU A 138 -22.38 -14.49 9.29
N PRO A 139 -22.95 -13.42 9.87
CA PRO A 139 -22.68 -12.06 9.39
C PRO A 139 -21.21 -11.67 9.51
N MET A 140 -20.54 -12.09 10.57
CA MET A 140 -19.11 -11.85 10.78
C MET A 140 -18.27 -12.55 9.71
N VAL A 141 -18.54 -13.82 9.43
CA VAL A 141 -17.86 -14.59 8.38
C VAL A 141 -18.05 -13.93 7.02
N MET A 142 -19.26 -13.45 6.73
CA MET A 142 -19.56 -12.77 5.48
C MET A 142 -18.78 -11.44 5.36
N MET A 143 -18.67 -10.65 6.44
CA MET A 143 -17.86 -9.44 6.43
C MET A 143 -16.38 -9.74 6.18
N ILE A 144 -15.84 -10.77 6.84
CA ILE A 144 -14.47 -11.23 6.63
C ILE A 144 -14.25 -11.66 5.17
N PHE A 145 -15.22 -12.37 4.59
CA PHE A 145 -15.13 -12.80 3.19
C PHE A 145 -15.11 -11.63 2.21
N VAL A 146 -15.88 -10.59 2.45
CA VAL A 146 -15.86 -9.36 1.64
C VAL A 146 -14.50 -8.66 1.76
N GLU A 147 -13.96 -8.52 2.98
CA GLU A 147 -12.63 -7.92 3.21
C GLU A 147 -11.52 -8.73 2.54
N PHE A 148 -11.59 -10.05 2.63
CA PHE A 148 -10.67 -10.95 1.95
C PHE A 148 -10.66 -10.71 0.43
N ASN A 149 -11.83 -10.67 -0.21
CA ASN A 149 -11.93 -10.42 -1.64
C ASN A 149 -11.34 -9.06 -2.06
N VAL A 150 -11.56 -8.01 -1.25
CA VAL A 150 -10.98 -6.68 -1.51
C VAL A 150 -9.47 -6.71 -1.38
N SER A 151 -8.95 -7.35 -0.34
CA SER A 151 -7.51 -7.49 -0.09
C SER A 151 -6.84 -8.32 -1.18
N GLN A 152 -7.45 -9.44 -1.56
CA GLN A 152 -6.98 -10.29 -2.64
C GLN A 152 -6.91 -9.51 -3.96
N ARG A 153 -7.95 -8.75 -4.31
CA ARG A 153 -7.95 -7.93 -5.52
C ARG A 153 -6.84 -6.88 -5.51
N ARG A 154 -6.58 -6.24 -4.37
CA ARG A 154 -5.47 -5.27 -4.23
C ARG A 154 -4.12 -5.91 -4.44
N ILE A 155 -3.89 -7.08 -3.83
CA ILE A 155 -2.64 -7.84 -3.99
C ILE A 155 -2.50 -8.29 -5.46
N THR A 156 -3.57 -8.85 -6.06
CA THR A 156 -3.56 -9.27 -7.46
C THR A 156 -3.26 -8.10 -8.41
N ASN A 157 -3.88 -6.94 -8.17
CA ASN A 157 -3.58 -5.76 -8.98
C ASN A 157 -2.13 -5.31 -8.84
N PHE A 158 -1.57 -5.36 -7.63
CA PHE A 158 -0.16 -5.04 -7.41
C PHE A 158 0.77 -6.04 -8.10
N LEU A 159 0.49 -7.34 -8.00
CA LEU A 159 1.30 -8.38 -8.62
C LEU A 159 1.19 -8.40 -10.16
N ASN A 160 0.13 -7.81 -10.71
CA ASN A 160 -0.06 -7.67 -12.16
C ASN A 160 0.43 -6.32 -12.71
N LEU A 161 1.10 -5.48 -11.89
CA LEU A 161 1.77 -4.30 -12.41
C LEU A 161 2.92 -4.72 -13.32
N ASP A 162 3.19 -3.90 -14.33
CA ASP A 162 4.31 -4.11 -15.23
C ASP A 162 5.62 -4.08 -14.43
N GLU A 163 6.49 -5.04 -14.68
CA GLU A 163 7.83 -5.07 -14.12
C GLU A 163 8.73 -4.02 -14.78
N CYS A 164 9.78 -3.59 -14.09
CA CYS A 164 10.78 -2.73 -14.68
C CYS A 164 11.44 -3.47 -15.85
N ASP A 165 11.44 -2.83 -17.03
CA ASP A 165 12.07 -3.39 -18.22
C ASP A 165 13.60 -3.29 -18.08
N GLU A 166 14.24 -4.42 -17.77
CA GLU A 166 15.70 -4.50 -17.66
C GLU A 166 16.43 -4.23 -18.98
N THR A 167 15.72 -4.27 -20.11
CA THR A 167 16.29 -4.05 -21.45
C THR A 167 16.42 -2.56 -21.79
N ILE A 168 15.92 -1.65 -20.96
CA ILE A 168 16.02 -0.21 -21.17
C ILE A 168 17.47 0.26 -21.23
N VAL A 169 18.33 -0.33 -20.38
CA VAL A 169 19.75 -0.03 -20.28
C VAL A 169 20.57 -1.27 -20.57
N GLU A 170 21.37 -1.21 -21.63
CA GLU A 170 22.34 -2.26 -21.96
C GLU A 170 23.51 -2.19 -20.98
N LYS A 171 23.77 -3.26 -20.24
CA LYS A 171 24.80 -3.27 -19.19
C LYS A 171 25.98 -4.17 -19.53
N ASN A 172 27.20 -3.66 -19.32
CA ASN A 172 28.45 -4.44 -19.39
C ASN A 172 28.63 -5.24 -20.68
N LEU A 173 28.41 -4.60 -21.82
CA LEU A 173 28.58 -5.23 -23.11
C LEU A 173 30.06 -5.55 -23.42
N PRO A 174 30.37 -6.69 -24.05
CA PRO A 174 31.74 -6.99 -24.50
C PRO A 174 32.28 -5.93 -25.49
N ALA A 175 33.58 -5.76 -25.51
CA ALA A 175 34.25 -4.87 -26.46
C ALA A 175 33.94 -5.25 -27.91
N GLY A 176 33.67 -4.26 -28.75
CA GLY A 176 33.34 -4.47 -30.16
C GLY A 176 31.90 -4.93 -30.42
N THR A 177 31.04 -4.95 -29.40
CA THR A 177 29.62 -5.27 -29.59
C THR A 177 28.95 -4.13 -30.33
N LYS A 178 28.28 -4.48 -31.46
CA LYS A 178 27.42 -3.57 -32.20
C LYS A 178 26.01 -3.59 -31.57
N VAL A 179 25.56 -2.45 -31.07
CA VAL A 179 24.24 -2.36 -30.40
C VAL A 179 23.23 -1.77 -31.35
N PRO A 180 22.28 -2.57 -31.88
CA PRO A 180 21.22 -2.07 -32.71
C PRO A 180 20.20 -1.28 -31.90
N TYR A 181 19.72 -0.15 -32.45
CA TYR A 181 18.63 0.63 -31.82
C TYR A 181 17.75 1.26 -32.90
N LYS A 182 16.57 1.68 -32.48
CA LYS A 182 15.64 2.42 -33.34
C LYS A 182 15.64 3.90 -32.97
N ASP A 183 15.75 4.76 -33.99
CA ASP A 183 15.56 6.19 -33.78
C ASP A 183 14.06 6.53 -33.63
N ILE A 184 13.74 7.80 -33.38
CA ILE A 184 12.36 8.27 -33.18
C ILE A 184 11.48 8.08 -34.43
N ASN A 185 12.09 7.96 -35.62
CA ASN A 185 11.41 7.73 -36.89
C ASN A 185 11.23 6.23 -37.20
N GLY A 186 11.72 5.34 -36.33
CA GLY A 186 11.68 3.89 -36.50
C GLY A 186 12.79 3.33 -37.40
N ASN A 187 13.80 4.13 -37.78
CA ASN A 187 14.92 3.65 -38.57
C ASN A 187 15.89 2.86 -37.69
N ASP A 188 16.35 1.73 -38.21
CA ASP A 188 17.35 0.90 -37.55
C ASP A 188 18.73 1.56 -37.69
N LYS A 189 19.38 1.78 -36.53
CA LYS A 189 20.74 2.31 -36.42
C LYS A 189 21.55 1.37 -35.52
N VAL A 190 22.88 1.54 -35.56
CA VAL A 190 23.83 0.73 -34.78
C VAL A 190 24.84 1.64 -34.11
N VAL A 191 25.14 1.41 -32.84
CA VAL A 191 26.29 2.01 -32.20
C VAL A 191 27.51 1.18 -32.57
N GLU A 192 28.42 1.77 -33.36
CA GLU A 192 29.67 1.13 -33.82
C GLU A 192 30.90 1.57 -33.05
N ASP A 193 30.83 2.73 -32.40
CA ASP A 193 31.92 3.41 -31.71
C ASP A 193 32.01 3.13 -30.20
N TYR A 194 31.40 2.01 -29.74
CA TYR A 194 31.44 1.59 -28.34
C TYR A 194 32.82 1.02 -27.97
N ASP A 195 33.43 1.62 -26.96
CA ASP A 195 34.69 1.17 -26.39
C ASP A 195 34.50 0.72 -24.91
N ALA A 196 34.47 -0.59 -24.69
CA ALA A 196 34.26 -1.16 -23.35
C ALA A 196 35.38 -0.80 -22.32
N GLU A 197 36.60 -0.46 -22.77
CA GLU A 197 37.68 -0.11 -21.88
C GLU A 197 37.58 1.33 -21.37
N HIS A 198 37.17 2.25 -22.25
CA HIS A 198 37.19 3.69 -21.96
C HIS A 198 35.82 4.30 -21.70
N ASP A 199 34.75 3.72 -22.19
CA ASP A 199 33.40 4.29 -22.02
C ASP A 199 32.71 3.77 -20.74
N ALA A 200 32.17 4.71 -19.95
CA ALA A 200 31.32 4.42 -18.83
C ALA A 200 29.83 4.47 -19.20
N VAL A 201 29.44 5.51 -19.98
CA VAL A 201 28.05 5.70 -20.42
C VAL A 201 28.02 6.18 -21.84
N ILE A 202 27.14 5.57 -22.65
CA ILE A 202 26.79 6.06 -23.99
C ILE A 202 25.28 6.16 -24.11
N ILE A 203 24.78 7.29 -24.56
CA ILE A 203 23.40 7.47 -25.02
C ILE A 203 23.41 7.92 -26.44
N ARG A 204 22.63 7.31 -27.31
CA ARG A 204 22.48 7.69 -28.72
C ARG A 204 21.00 7.90 -29.06
N ASP A 205 20.69 9.07 -29.60
CA ASP A 205 19.37 9.47 -30.07
C ASP A 205 18.26 9.16 -29.04
N GLY A 206 18.54 9.35 -27.74
CA GLY A 206 17.70 8.91 -26.64
C GLY A 206 16.44 9.77 -26.48
N TYR A 207 15.28 9.12 -26.39
CA TYR A 207 13.98 9.69 -26.02
C TYR A 207 13.40 8.93 -24.86
N PHE A 208 13.16 9.61 -23.72
CA PHE A 208 12.73 8.98 -22.48
C PHE A 208 11.53 9.68 -21.87
N GLY A 209 10.64 8.91 -21.23
CA GLY A 209 9.41 9.39 -20.59
C GLY A 209 9.11 8.70 -19.26
N TRP A 210 8.21 9.30 -18.49
CA TRP A 210 7.63 8.72 -17.29
C TRP A 210 6.28 8.06 -17.65
N GLY A 211 6.34 6.88 -18.32
CA GLY A 211 5.17 6.18 -18.83
C GLY A 211 5.08 6.17 -20.36
N ASN A 212 4.05 5.53 -20.91
CA ASN A 212 4.06 5.05 -22.28
C ASN A 212 3.86 6.09 -23.41
N ASN A 213 3.56 7.37 -23.15
CA ASN A 213 3.06 8.24 -24.22
C ASN A 213 3.82 9.53 -24.51
N GLU A 214 4.64 10.07 -23.60
CA GLU A 214 5.34 11.33 -23.88
C GLU A 214 6.78 11.32 -23.41
N SER A 215 7.71 11.64 -24.33
CA SER A 215 9.10 11.82 -23.99
C SER A 215 9.32 13.19 -23.35
N CYS A 216 9.74 13.22 -22.07
CA CYS A 216 10.16 14.44 -21.38
C CYS A 216 11.63 14.79 -21.67
N LEU A 217 12.46 13.79 -21.94
CA LEU A 217 13.81 13.96 -22.47
C LEU A 217 13.82 13.59 -23.94
N LYS A 218 14.35 14.47 -24.79
CA LYS A 218 14.28 14.34 -26.25
C LYS A 218 15.65 14.52 -26.86
N ASN A 219 16.00 13.63 -27.77
CA ASN A 219 17.22 13.68 -28.58
C ASN A 219 18.50 13.80 -27.74
N ILE A 220 18.62 12.98 -26.71
CA ILE A 220 19.82 12.96 -25.86
C ILE A 220 20.90 12.10 -26.53
N THR A 221 22.02 12.72 -26.83
CA THR A 221 23.21 12.02 -27.30
C THR A 221 24.39 12.47 -26.46
N THR A 222 24.99 11.55 -25.72
CA THR A 222 26.13 11.84 -24.84
C THR A 222 27.03 10.62 -24.70
N ARG A 223 28.29 10.89 -24.39
CA ARG A 223 29.32 9.90 -24.09
C ARG A 223 30.09 10.35 -22.87
N ILE A 224 30.20 9.49 -21.88
CA ILE A 224 30.96 9.72 -20.63
C ILE A 224 32.03 8.64 -20.53
N ARG A 225 33.26 9.06 -20.32
CA ARG A 225 34.37 8.13 -20.19
C ARG A 225 34.58 7.71 -18.73
N LYS A 226 35.23 6.57 -18.54
CA LYS A 226 35.62 6.10 -17.21
C LYS A 226 36.59 7.10 -16.54
N GLY A 227 36.34 7.40 -15.28
CA GLY A 227 37.12 8.36 -14.49
C GLY A 227 36.75 9.83 -14.73
N GLU A 228 35.80 10.14 -15.61
CA GLU A 228 35.33 11.50 -15.83
C GLU A 228 34.38 11.97 -14.70
N LEU A 229 34.57 13.23 -14.29
CA LEU A 229 33.60 13.94 -13.43
C LEU A 229 32.69 14.79 -14.33
N VAL A 230 31.41 14.44 -14.37
CA VAL A 230 30.42 15.12 -15.20
C VAL A 230 29.42 15.86 -14.35
N ALA A 231 29.21 17.15 -14.61
CA ALA A 231 28.21 17.97 -13.95
C ALA A 231 27.02 18.23 -14.88
N VAL A 232 25.82 17.82 -14.45
CA VAL A 232 24.56 18.09 -15.16
C VAL A 232 23.92 19.34 -14.55
N VAL A 233 23.95 20.46 -15.29
CA VAL A 233 23.48 21.77 -14.83
C VAL A 233 22.26 22.22 -15.61
N GLY A 234 21.38 23.00 -14.98
CA GLY A 234 20.17 23.53 -15.61
C GLY A 234 19.17 24.08 -14.59
N ARG A 235 18.13 24.75 -15.09
CA ARG A 235 17.05 25.32 -14.27
C ARG A 235 16.28 24.22 -13.51
N VAL A 236 15.55 24.60 -12.46
CA VAL A 236 14.60 23.70 -11.78
C VAL A 236 13.55 23.24 -12.82
N GLY A 237 13.27 21.95 -12.84
CA GLY A 237 12.32 21.35 -13.81
C GLY A 237 12.89 21.06 -15.21
N SER A 238 14.22 21.26 -15.46
CA SER A 238 14.84 21.00 -16.76
C SER A 238 15.13 19.52 -17.05
N GLY A 239 14.77 18.59 -16.18
CA GLY A 239 14.96 17.16 -16.40
C GLY A 239 16.28 16.56 -15.92
N LYS A 240 17.06 17.26 -15.07
CA LYS A 240 18.34 16.74 -14.53
C LYS A 240 18.16 15.39 -13.80
N THR A 241 17.20 15.33 -12.89
CA THR A 241 16.89 14.09 -12.18
C THR A 241 16.41 13.01 -13.14
N SER A 242 15.55 13.36 -14.12
CA SER A 242 15.13 12.42 -15.15
C SER A 242 16.29 11.88 -15.98
N PHE A 243 17.30 12.70 -16.28
CA PHE A 243 18.50 12.23 -16.97
C PHE A 243 19.25 11.17 -16.13
N VAL A 244 19.41 11.39 -14.81
CA VAL A 244 20.04 10.41 -13.92
C VAL A 244 19.18 9.14 -13.81
N SER A 245 17.85 9.28 -13.67
CA SER A 245 16.91 8.14 -13.64
C SER A 245 16.94 7.32 -14.92
N THR A 246 17.23 7.93 -16.09
CA THR A 246 17.42 7.21 -17.34
C THR A 246 18.60 6.24 -17.26
N LEU A 247 19.70 6.64 -16.65
CA LEU A 247 20.90 5.79 -16.52
C LEU A 247 20.65 4.58 -15.62
N VAL A 248 19.81 4.74 -14.60
CA VAL A 248 19.43 3.66 -13.69
C VAL A 248 18.39 2.71 -14.32
N GLY A 249 17.66 3.18 -15.36
CA GLY A 249 16.62 2.40 -16.05
C GLY A 249 15.23 2.58 -15.49
N GLU A 250 14.97 3.65 -14.72
CA GLU A 250 13.64 3.96 -14.17
C GLU A 250 12.69 4.59 -15.20
N MET A 251 13.23 5.15 -16.26
CA MET A 251 12.42 5.81 -17.31
C MET A 251 12.18 4.90 -18.49
N THR A 252 10.98 4.98 -19.06
CA THR A 252 10.65 4.26 -20.30
C THR A 252 11.45 4.82 -21.48
N ARG A 253 12.13 3.95 -22.22
CA ARG A 253 12.85 4.29 -23.44
C ARG A 253 11.89 4.23 -24.64
N ASN A 254 11.58 5.39 -25.22
CA ASN A 254 10.71 5.50 -26.38
C ASN A 254 11.48 5.36 -27.71
N ALA A 255 12.76 5.80 -27.72
CA ALA A 255 13.66 5.63 -28.85
C ALA A 255 15.11 5.79 -28.41
N GLY A 256 16.06 5.36 -29.25
CA GLY A 256 17.49 5.44 -28.98
C GLY A 256 18.01 4.27 -28.14
N THR A 257 19.22 4.41 -27.59
CA THR A 257 19.83 3.41 -26.72
C THR A 257 20.62 4.04 -25.61
N VAL A 258 20.74 3.30 -24.49
CA VAL A 258 21.58 3.63 -23.31
C VAL A 258 22.46 2.43 -23.03
N ILE A 259 23.77 2.65 -23.00
CA ILE A 259 24.77 1.64 -22.61
C ILE A 259 25.47 2.13 -21.37
N VAL A 260 25.53 1.30 -20.34
CA VAL A 260 26.25 1.58 -19.09
C VAL A 260 27.24 0.47 -18.82
N ASN A 261 28.50 0.83 -18.64
CA ASN A 261 29.58 -0.11 -18.42
C ASN A 261 30.18 0.08 -17.01
N GLY A 262 29.92 -0.86 -16.15
CA GLY A 262 30.33 -0.88 -14.75
C GLY A 262 29.17 -1.03 -13.76
N SER A 263 29.50 -1.02 -12.48
CA SER A 263 28.51 -0.99 -11.40
C SER A 263 28.04 0.45 -11.15
N MET A 264 26.75 0.63 -10.91
CA MET A 264 26.17 1.92 -10.60
C MET A 264 25.79 2.02 -9.12
N SER A 265 25.92 3.21 -8.57
CA SER A 265 25.37 3.60 -7.28
C SER A 265 24.72 4.96 -7.43
N LEU A 266 23.50 5.10 -6.92
CA LEU A 266 22.72 6.33 -6.95
C LEU A 266 22.53 6.86 -5.53
N SER A 267 22.90 8.12 -5.30
CA SER A 267 22.49 8.87 -4.12
C SER A 267 21.36 9.81 -4.51
N ALA A 268 20.14 9.51 -4.08
CA ALA A 268 18.97 10.32 -4.36
C ALA A 268 19.01 11.64 -3.57
N GLN A 269 18.28 12.67 -4.06
CA GLN A 269 18.15 13.95 -3.37
C GLN A 269 17.49 13.81 -1.99
N GLN A 270 16.50 12.93 -1.87
CA GLN A 270 15.89 12.57 -0.60
C GLN A 270 16.58 11.30 -0.09
N ALA A 271 17.27 11.42 1.04
CA ALA A 271 17.90 10.26 1.68
C ALA A 271 16.82 9.25 2.12
N TRP A 272 17.12 7.98 1.93
CA TRP A 272 16.32 6.89 2.45
C TRP A 272 17.13 6.13 3.49
N LEU A 273 16.60 6.02 4.70
CA LEU A 273 17.22 5.34 5.82
C LEU A 273 16.27 4.27 6.35
N VAL A 274 16.82 3.16 6.77
CA VAL A 274 16.10 2.13 7.51
C VAL A 274 16.10 2.51 8.99
N ASN A 275 15.05 2.20 9.71
CA ASN A 275 14.95 2.42 11.16
C ASN A 275 15.88 1.45 11.92
N GLU A 276 17.16 1.73 11.89
CA GLU A 276 18.28 0.91 12.33
C GLU A 276 19.42 1.82 12.82
N THR A 277 20.53 1.23 13.32
CA THR A 277 21.72 1.99 13.70
C THR A 277 22.38 2.65 12.47
N VAL A 278 23.19 3.71 12.69
CA VAL A 278 24.03 4.32 11.65
C VAL A 278 24.90 3.26 10.96
N LYS A 279 25.52 2.39 11.75
CA LYS A 279 26.36 1.30 11.28
C LYS A 279 25.60 0.33 10.37
N ASN A 280 24.41 -0.10 10.75
CA ASN A 280 23.60 -1.01 9.95
C ASN A 280 23.12 -0.35 8.65
N ASN A 281 22.80 0.94 8.68
CA ASN A 281 22.48 1.71 7.47
C ASN A 281 23.66 1.81 6.51
N ILE A 282 24.90 1.97 7.01
CA ILE A 282 26.12 2.00 6.18
C ILE A 282 26.43 0.61 5.61
N LEU A 283 26.32 -0.43 6.43
CA LEU A 283 26.59 -1.82 6.01
C LEU A 283 25.54 -2.34 5.02
N PHE A 284 24.30 -1.96 5.21
CA PHE A 284 23.16 -2.38 4.40
C PHE A 284 23.16 -3.88 4.07
N GLY A 285 23.28 -4.71 5.13
CA GLY A 285 23.32 -6.18 5.02
C GLY A 285 24.62 -6.80 4.51
N LYS A 286 25.66 -6.00 4.26
CA LYS A 286 26.99 -6.51 3.89
C LYS A 286 27.80 -6.91 5.13
N PRO A 287 28.71 -7.89 5.02
CA PRO A 287 29.60 -8.26 6.12
C PRO A 287 30.48 -7.07 6.52
N PHE A 288 30.72 -6.93 7.82
CA PHE A 288 31.54 -5.86 8.37
C PHE A 288 33.03 -6.07 8.02
N ASP A 289 33.64 -5.04 7.43
CA ASP A 289 35.09 -4.94 7.18
C ASP A 289 35.58 -3.63 7.82
N GLU A 290 36.35 -3.73 8.86
CA GLU A 290 36.79 -2.58 9.67
C GLU A 290 37.57 -1.55 8.86
N LYS A 291 38.47 -1.99 7.97
CA LYS A 291 39.29 -1.08 7.16
C LYS A 291 38.41 -0.31 6.18
N LYS A 292 37.60 -1.02 5.44
CA LYS A 292 36.65 -0.43 4.46
C LYS A 292 35.64 0.48 5.14
N TYR A 293 35.15 0.10 6.32
CA TYR A 293 34.22 0.91 7.09
C TYR A 293 34.84 2.25 7.50
N LYS A 294 36.05 2.25 8.05
CA LYS A 294 36.78 3.48 8.40
C LYS A 294 37.06 4.36 7.19
N ASP A 295 37.49 3.77 6.08
CA ASP A 295 37.70 4.50 4.83
C ASP A 295 36.43 5.18 4.34
N ILE A 296 35.27 4.50 4.42
CA ILE A 296 33.97 5.07 4.06
C ILE A 296 33.61 6.24 4.98
N LEU A 297 33.75 6.09 6.29
CA LEU A 297 33.46 7.16 7.25
C LEU A 297 34.33 8.41 6.97
N HIS A 298 35.59 8.20 6.66
CA HIS A 298 36.53 9.28 6.32
C HIS A 298 36.15 9.99 5.02
N VAL A 299 35.90 9.22 3.94
CA VAL A 299 35.55 9.78 2.61
C VAL A 299 34.21 10.49 2.64
N CYS A 300 33.23 9.98 3.42
CA CYS A 300 31.93 10.60 3.57
C CYS A 300 31.88 11.71 4.63
N CYS A 301 33.04 12.04 5.27
CA CYS A 301 33.16 13.06 6.33
C CYS A 301 32.20 12.83 7.52
N LEU A 302 31.86 11.56 7.84
CA LEU A 302 30.95 11.21 8.92
C LEU A 302 31.60 11.14 10.31
N GLU A 303 32.94 11.20 10.40
CA GLU A 303 33.65 11.04 11.67
C GLU A 303 33.28 12.11 12.71
N ASP A 304 33.04 13.35 12.29
CA ASP A 304 32.67 14.42 13.19
C ASP A 304 31.18 14.35 13.60
N ASP A 305 30.31 13.91 12.69
CA ASP A 305 28.92 13.68 12.99
C ASP A 305 28.72 12.56 14.03
N LEU A 306 29.51 11.47 13.90
CA LEU A 306 29.48 10.37 14.85
C LEU A 306 29.95 10.77 16.27
N LYS A 307 30.81 11.76 16.39
CA LYS A 307 31.23 12.29 17.71
C LYS A 307 30.12 13.06 18.43
N VAL A 308 29.19 13.65 17.66
CA VAL A 308 28.05 14.41 18.21
C VAL A 308 26.89 13.50 18.56
N LEU A 309 26.75 12.37 17.90
CA LEU A 309 25.67 11.41 18.16
C LEU A 309 25.90 10.66 19.47
N GLN A 310 24.84 10.62 20.31
CA GLN A 310 24.87 9.83 21.55
C GLN A 310 24.87 8.33 21.21
N GLY A 311 26.03 7.68 21.41
CA GLY A 311 26.23 6.28 21.06
C GLY A 311 27.02 6.07 19.73
N GLY A 312 27.46 7.15 19.07
CA GLY A 312 28.27 7.08 17.86
C GLY A 312 27.55 6.33 16.73
N ASP A 313 28.21 5.35 16.15
CA ASP A 313 27.68 4.54 15.04
C ASP A 313 26.61 3.49 15.45
N GLU A 314 26.48 3.20 16.74
CA GLU A 314 25.40 2.37 17.29
C GLU A 314 24.13 3.19 17.63
N CYS A 315 24.12 4.50 17.36
CA CYS A 315 22.95 5.33 17.51
C CYS A 315 21.86 4.91 16.51
N GLU A 316 20.63 4.67 16.99
CA GLU A 316 19.47 4.43 16.12
C GLU A 316 19.05 5.73 15.46
N ILE A 317 18.85 5.67 14.15
CA ILE A 317 18.33 6.76 13.34
C ILE A 317 16.99 6.35 12.72
N GLY A 318 16.02 7.24 12.79
CA GLY A 318 14.71 7.03 12.16
C GLY A 318 14.70 7.45 10.70
N ASP A 319 13.54 7.27 10.04
CA ASP A 319 13.30 7.55 8.61
C ASP A 319 13.72 8.95 8.13
N ARG A 320 14.01 9.87 9.05
CA ARG A 320 14.35 11.26 8.73
C ARG A 320 15.72 11.71 9.27
N GLY A 321 16.49 10.79 9.82
CA GLY A 321 17.81 11.06 10.37
C GLY A 321 17.80 11.61 11.79
#